data_d2f6c60e4c5a689edbe281b98be0f77b
#
_entry.id   d2f6c60e4c5a689edbe281b98be0f77b
#
_cell.length_a   1.000
_cell.length_b   1.000
_cell.length_c   1.000
_cell.angle_alpha   90.00
_cell.angle_beta   90.00
_cell.angle_gamma   90.00
#
_symmetry.space_group_name_H-M   'P 1'
#
loop_
_entity.id
_entity.type
_entity.pdbx_description
1 polymer ?
#
loop_
_entity_poly.entity_id
_entity_poly.type
_entity_poly.pdbx_seq_one_letter_code
_entity_poly.pdbx_strand_id
1 'polypeptide(L)'
;MLSTQIFEQIDEKIVELETRYRNHLGMSGIGDDDERKLWLGFRHCLNSSFEGRMLRLFNLGNRIEDQVVDDIRRTGIIAVASEDENGKQFSASLLGGHFAGSCDGILKGVLPEPDEETIVLLEVKSANDKRFRELQKERDYENWSETYRWQIHCYMGALSLTHALAVVVNKNTSEIYSEIIEFDPEIWEKAQEKARRIICSDTPPPPSRSESDWRIKNESDVYQDVYFKRRLPQSVNCRNC
;
A
#
# COMPACT_ATOMS: atom_id res chain seq x y z
N MET A 1 -0.46 36.93 0.35
CA MET A 1 -1.38 36.61 -0.75
C MET A 1 -0.66 35.86 -1.89
N LEU A 2 0.41 36.37 -2.50
CA LEU A 2 1.11 35.72 -3.63
C LEU A 2 1.66 34.31 -3.30
N SER A 3 2.19 34.06 -2.10
CA SER A 3 2.76 32.77 -1.72
C SER A 3 1.71 31.67 -1.61
N THR A 4 0.51 31.96 -1.12
CA THR A 4 -0.59 30.99 -1.02
C THR A 4 -1.08 30.57 -2.40
N GLN A 5 -1.25 31.53 -3.31
CA GLN A 5 -1.68 31.25 -4.68
C GLN A 5 -0.68 30.41 -5.47
N ILE A 6 0.62 30.56 -5.23
CA ILE A 6 1.64 29.72 -5.88
C ILE A 6 1.48 28.25 -5.48
N PHE A 7 1.28 27.96 -4.20
CA PHE A 7 1.10 26.58 -3.74
C PHE A 7 -0.23 25.97 -4.17
N GLU A 8 -1.30 26.76 -4.28
CA GLU A 8 -2.57 26.30 -4.86
C GLU A 8 -2.38 25.87 -6.32
N GLN A 9 -1.70 26.67 -7.14
CA GLN A 9 -1.39 26.33 -8.53
C GLN A 9 -0.47 25.10 -8.65
N ILE A 10 0.49 24.95 -7.76
CA ILE A 10 1.36 23.77 -7.70
C ILE A 10 0.52 22.53 -7.38
N ASP A 11 -0.40 22.60 -6.44
CA ASP A 11 -1.26 21.50 -6.06
C ASP A 11 -2.19 21.07 -7.20
N GLU A 12 -2.83 22.03 -7.88
CA GLU A 12 -3.64 21.76 -9.06
C GLU A 12 -2.83 21.04 -10.15
N LYS A 13 -1.59 21.50 -10.39
CA LYS A 13 -0.74 20.90 -11.42
C LYS A 13 -0.25 19.49 -11.05
N ILE A 14 0.07 19.24 -9.78
CA ILE A 14 0.41 17.90 -9.29
C ILE A 14 -0.76 16.95 -9.48
N VAL A 15 -1.97 17.36 -9.14
CA VAL A 15 -3.18 16.55 -9.33
C VAL A 15 -3.38 16.18 -10.80
N GLU A 16 -3.23 17.15 -11.71
CA GLU A 16 -3.34 16.92 -13.15
C GLU A 16 -2.32 15.87 -13.67
N LEU A 17 -1.08 15.94 -13.18
CA LEU A 17 0.01 15.06 -13.63
C LEU A 17 -0.08 13.63 -13.05
N GLU A 18 -0.61 13.48 -11.85
CA GLU A 18 -0.59 12.21 -11.11
C GLU A 18 -1.92 11.46 -11.12
N THR A 19 -2.94 11.97 -11.81
CA THR A 19 -4.21 11.25 -11.96
C THR A 19 -4.01 10.01 -12.85
N ARG A 20 -3.79 8.86 -12.24
CA ARG A 20 -3.64 7.58 -12.93
C ARG A 20 -4.58 6.53 -12.36
N TYR A 21 -5.27 5.83 -13.24
CA TYR A 21 -6.03 4.64 -12.85
C TYR A 21 -5.10 3.45 -12.65
N ARG A 22 -5.22 2.80 -11.51
CA ARG A 22 -4.53 1.54 -11.25
C ARG A 22 -5.27 0.40 -11.95
N ASN A 23 -4.59 -0.31 -12.87
CA ASN A 23 -5.21 -1.37 -13.67
C ASN A 23 -5.35 -2.72 -12.96
N HIS A 24 -5.05 -2.79 -11.66
CA HIS A 24 -5.10 -3.99 -10.85
C HIS A 24 -5.59 -3.69 -9.44
N LEU A 25 -6.10 -4.70 -8.75
CA LEU A 25 -6.31 -4.67 -7.32
C LEU A 25 -4.92 -4.69 -6.65
N GLY A 26 -4.61 -3.69 -5.85
CA GLY A 26 -3.30 -3.56 -5.23
C GLY A 26 -3.12 -4.49 -4.04
N MET A 27 -1.99 -5.20 -3.98
CA MET A 27 -1.60 -6.01 -2.82
C MET A 27 -1.50 -5.17 -1.56
N SER A 28 -1.06 -3.91 -1.68
CA SER A 28 -0.96 -2.96 -0.56
C SER A 28 -2.29 -2.56 0.07
N GLY A 29 -3.41 -2.76 -0.62
CA GLY A 29 -4.74 -2.41 -0.12
C GLY A 29 -5.60 -3.61 0.27
N ILE A 30 -5.16 -4.85 0.01
CA ILE A 30 -6.02 -6.04 0.17
C ILE A 30 -6.45 -6.28 1.62
N GLY A 31 -5.70 -5.77 2.59
CA GLY A 31 -6.05 -5.83 4.01
C GLY A 31 -7.18 -4.88 4.43
N ASP A 32 -7.69 -3.99 3.56
CA ASP A 32 -8.87 -3.16 3.89
C ASP A 32 -10.08 -4.07 4.13
N ASP A 33 -10.76 -3.91 5.26
CA ASP A 33 -11.92 -4.70 5.67
C ASP A 33 -13.18 -4.44 4.81
N ASP A 34 -13.16 -3.37 4.00
CA ASP A 34 -14.26 -2.99 3.11
C ASP A 34 -14.08 -3.56 1.69
N GLU A 35 -14.52 -4.80 1.48
CA GLU A 35 -14.46 -5.45 0.16
C GLU A 35 -15.24 -4.68 -0.91
N ARG A 36 -16.31 -3.97 -0.53
CA ARG A 36 -17.07 -3.15 -1.47
C ARG A 36 -16.25 -1.97 -1.98
N LYS A 37 -15.55 -1.28 -1.10
CA LYS A 37 -14.63 -0.20 -1.46
C LYS A 37 -13.54 -0.71 -2.41
N LEU A 38 -12.94 -1.86 -2.10
CA LEU A 38 -11.94 -2.49 -2.95
C LEU A 38 -12.50 -2.84 -4.34
N TRP A 39 -13.72 -3.40 -4.39
CA TRP A 39 -14.41 -3.73 -5.64
C TRP A 39 -14.71 -2.47 -6.47
N LEU A 40 -15.27 -1.42 -5.87
CA LEU A 40 -15.56 -0.15 -6.55
C LEU A 40 -14.29 0.49 -7.13
N GLY A 41 -13.19 0.44 -6.40
CA GLY A 41 -11.88 0.92 -6.88
C GLY A 41 -11.35 0.07 -8.04
N PHE A 42 -11.34 -1.26 -7.91
CA PHE A 42 -10.89 -2.17 -8.95
C PHE A 42 -11.73 -2.05 -10.24
N ARG A 43 -13.03 -1.85 -10.13
CA ARG A 43 -13.96 -1.67 -11.25
C ARG A 43 -13.99 -0.25 -11.82
N HIS A 44 -13.17 0.66 -11.31
CA HIS A 44 -13.13 2.06 -11.71
C HIS A 44 -14.51 2.75 -11.62
N CYS A 45 -15.30 2.39 -10.61
CA CYS A 45 -16.63 2.99 -10.40
C CYS A 45 -16.54 4.43 -9.91
N LEU A 46 -15.39 4.83 -9.39
CA LEU A 46 -15.10 6.14 -8.83
C LEU A 46 -13.85 6.71 -9.50
N ASN A 47 -13.86 8.00 -9.75
CA ASN A 47 -12.65 8.70 -10.14
C ASN A 47 -11.81 8.91 -8.87
N SER A 48 -10.65 8.27 -8.79
CA SER A 48 -9.70 8.55 -7.72
C SER A 48 -9.00 9.86 -8.03
N SER A 49 -9.36 10.91 -7.30
CA SER A 49 -8.59 12.15 -7.28
C SER A 49 -8.07 12.37 -5.88
N PHE A 50 -6.79 12.54 -5.73
CA PHE A 50 -6.18 12.93 -4.46
C PHE A 50 -5.93 14.44 -4.47
N GLU A 51 -6.16 15.09 -3.34
CA GLU A 51 -5.75 16.48 -3.17
C GLU A 51 -4.22 16.61 -3.26
N GLY A 52 -3.71 17.75 -3.75
CA GLY A 52 -2.27 17.98 -3.90
C GLY A 52 -1.47 17.74 -2.61
N ARG A 53 -2.05 18.07 -1.45
CA ARG A 53 -1.48 17.77 -0.14
C ARG A 53 -1.28 16.26 0.08
N MET A 54 -2.23 15.43 -0.34
CA MET A 54 -2.12 13.96 -0.20
C MET A 54 -1.04 13.40 -1.13
N LEU A 55 -0.98 13.91 -2.36
CA LEU A 55 0.07 13.52 -3.31
C LEU A 55 1.47 13.88 -2.80
N ARG A 56 1.64 15.07 -2.18
CA ARG A 56 2.90 15.42 -1.52
C ARG A 56 3.23 14.47 -0.36
N LEU A 57 2.22 14.00 0.38
CA LEU A 57 2.43 13.03 1.46
C LEU A 57 2.89 11.68 0.92
N PHE A 58 2.32 11.21 -0.20
CA PHE A 58 2.78 9.99 -0.88
C PHE A 58 4.22 10.14 -1.39
N ASN A 59 4.53 11.24 -2.04
CA ASN A 59 5.88 11.53 -2.53
C ASN A 59 6.91 11.64 -1.39
N LEU A 60 6.50 12.12 -0.22
CA LEU A 60 7.36 12.09 0.97
C LEU A 60 7.62 10.64 1.43
N GLY A 61 6.61 9.78 1.38
CA GLY A 61 6.75 8.33 1.66
C GLY A 61 7.81 7.71 0.74
N ASN A 62 7.65 7.86 -0.56
CA ASN A 62 8.58 7.31 -1.55
C ASN A 62 10.05 7.78 -1.31
N ARG A 63 10.25 9.06 -0.97
CA ARG A 63 11.60 9.57 -0.64
C ARG A 63 12.18 8.95 0.62
N ILE A 64 11.34 8.62 1.60
CA ILE A 64 11.77 7.94 2.83
C ILE A 64 12.18 6.50 2.51
N GLU A 65 11.45 5.81 1.63
CA GLU A 65 11.80 4.48 1.12
C GLU A 65 13.17 4.50 0.43
N ASP A 66 13.38 5.42 -0.52
CA ASP A 66 14.67 5.62 -1.19
C ASP A 66 15.80 5.90 -0.19
N GLN A 67 15.55 6.75 0.81
CA GLN A 67 16.55 7.09 1.83
C GLN A 67 16.94 5.88 2.67
N VAL A 68 15.99 5.04 3.09
CA VAL A 68 16.27 3.82 3.85
C VAL A 68 17.12 2.84 3.04
N VAL A 69 16.77 2.64 1.76
CA VAL A 69 17.56 1.79 0.85
C VAL A 69 18.98 2.31 0.69
N ASP A 70 19.15 3.62 0.51
CA ASP A 70 20.47 4.25 0.38
C ASP A 70 21.30 4.16 1.67
N ASP A 71 20.66 4.32 2.83
CA ASP A 71 21.34 4.19 4.12
C ASP A 71 21.84 2.75 4.33
N ILE A 72 21.03 1.74 3.99
CA ILE A 72 21.45 0.33 4.02
C ILE A 72 22.65 0.11 3.08
N ARG A 73 22.58 0.60 1.84
CA ARG A 73 23.68 0.44 0.85
C ARG A 73 24.99 1.05 1.33
N ARG A 74 24.93 2.22 1.95
CA ARG A 74 26.13 2.94 2.43
C ARG A 74 26.88 2.20 3.54
N THR A 75 26.20 1.38 4.33
CA THR A 75 26.84 0.61 5.38
C THR A 75 27.70 -0.52 4.85
N GLY A 76 27.34 -1.10 3.71
CA GLY A 76 27.97 -2.28 3.14
C GLY A 76 27.85 -3.56 3.97
N ILE A 77 27.01 -3.53 5.03
CA ILE A 77 26.80 -4.67 5.95
C ILE A 77 25.78 -5.63 5.39
N ILE A 78 24.71 -5.08 4.78
CA ILE A 78 23.57 -5.83 4.23
C ILE A 78 23.51 -5.53 2.74
N ALA A 79 23.39 -6.57 1.91
CA ALA A 79 23.12 -6.39 0.49
C ALA A 79 21.64 -6.03 0.30
N VAL A 80 21.38 -4.96 -0.46
CA VAL A 80 20.01 -4.50 -0.77
C VAL A 80 19.86 -4.23 -2.26
N ALA A 81 18.75 -4.69 -2.84
CA ALA A 81 18.32 -4.36 -4.19
C ALA A 81 16.87 -3.92 -4.18
N SER A 82 16.57 -2.76 -4.77
CA SER A 82 15.21 -2.23 -4.97
C SER A 82 14.68 -2.51 -6.39
N GLU A 83 15.56 -2.84 -7.31
CA GLU A 83 15.29 -3.06 -8.73
C GLU A 83 15.99 -4.32 -9.23
N ASP A 84 15.42 -4.93 -10.25
CA ASP A 84 16.03 -6.05 -10.97
C ASP A 84 17.19 -5.58 -11.87
N GLU A 85 17.80 -6.52 -12.59
CA GLU A 85 18.93 -6.26 -13.52
C GLU A 85 18.57 -5.31 -14.68
N ASN A 86 17.28 -5.08 -14.93
CA ASN A 86 16.77 -4.19 -15.97
C ASN A 86 16.37 -2.80 -15.41
N GLY A 87 16.63 -2.52 -14.13
CA GLY A 87 16.24 -1.28 -13.47
C GLY A 87 14.74 -1.18 -13.21
N LYS A 88 14.06 -2.32 -13.09
CA LYS A 88 12.63 -2.37 -12.80
C LYS A 88 12.42 -2.80 -11.35
N GLN A 89 11.59 -2.05 -10.63
CA GLN A 89 11.20 -2.37 -9.26
C GLN A 89 10.65 -3.78 -9.15
N PHE A 90 11.05 -4.52 -8.11
CA PHE A 90 10.52 -5.86 -7.85
C PHE A 90 9.01 -5.81 -7.69
N SER A 91 8.31 -6.64 -8.43
CA SER A 91 6.85 -6.65 -8.45
C SER A 91 6.32 -8.07 -8.57
N ALA A 92 5.15 -8.28 -7.99
CA ALA A 92 4.40 -9.51 -8.11
C ALA A 92 3.09 -9.27 -8.86
N SER A 93 2.67 -10.25 -9.66
CA SER A 93 1.45 -10.17 -10.45
C SER A 93 0.80 -11.54 -10.55
N LEU A 94 -0.46 -11.63 -10.13
CA LEU A 94 -1.27 -12.85 -10.08
C LEU A 94 -2.64 -12.59 -10.74
N LEU A 95 -3.43 -13.66 -10.87
CA LEU A 95 -4.79 -13.60 -11.40
C LEU A 95 -4.87 -12.88 -12.76
N GLY A 96 -3.95 -13.23 -13.67
CA GLY A 96 -3.91 -12.63 -15.02
C GLY A 96 -3.51 -11.14 -15.02
N GLY A 97 -2.78 -10.68 -14.04
CA GLY A 97 -2.38 -9.28 -13.91
C GLY A 97 -3.35 -8.41 -13.11
N HIS A 98 -4.44 -9.00 -12.63
CA HIS A 98 -5.48 -8.25 -11.91
C HIS A 98 -5.24 -8.11 -10.40
N PHE A 99 -4.29 -8.85 -9.84
CA PHE A 99 -3.83 -8.71 -8.46
C PHE A 99 -2.32 -8.51 -8.46
N ALA A 100 -1.84 -7.32 -8.15
CA ALA A 100 -0.43 -6.99 -8.31
C ALA A 100 0.04 -5.93 -7.30
N GLY A 101 1.36 -5.83 -7.16
CA GLY A 101 2.01 -4.83 -6.33
C GLY A 101 3.53 -4.86 -6.52
N SER A 102 4.20 -3.79 -6.08
CA SER A 102 5.66 -3.70 -6.03
C SER A 102 6.10 -3.61 -4.59
N CYS A 103 7.21 -4.26 -4.24
CA CYS A 103 7.84 -4.14 -2.92
C CYS A 103 8.97 -3.12 -2.95
N ASP A 104 9.40 -2.67 -1.79
CA ASP A 104 10.42 -1.63 -1.67
C ASP A 104 11.83 -2.18 -1.91
N GLY A 105 12.02 -3.49 -1.75
CA GLY A 105 13.27 -4.16 -2.07
C GLY A 105 13.39 -5.58 -1.52
N ILE A 106 14.56 -6.15 -1.75
CA ILE A 106 15.00 -7.42 -1.17
C ILE A 106 16.36 -7.23 -0.51
N LEU A 107 16.61 -8.00 0.53
CA LEU A 107 17.81 -7.94 1.37
C LEU A 107 18.48 -9.30 1.44
N LYS A 108 19.80 -9.31 1.69
CA LYS A 108 20.59 -10.48 2.01
C LYS A 108 21.60 -10.13 3.10
N GLY A 109 21.84 -11.05 4.02
CA GLY A 109 22.72 -10.80 5.18
C GLY A 109 22.00 -10.17 6.37
N VAL A 110 20.67 -10.27 6.43
CA VAL A 110 19.86 -9.72 7.55
C VAL A 110 19.68 -10.75 8.67
N LEU A 111 19.53 -12.04 8.30
CA LEU A 111 19.34 -13.11 9.27
C LEU A 111 20.68 -13.61 9.78
N PRO A 112 20.74 -14.13 11.02
CA PRO A 112 21.96 -14.72 11.58
C PRO A 112 22.28 -16.06 10.89
N GLU A 113 23.52 -16.53 11.02
CA GLU A 113 23.88 -17.89 10.59
C GLU A 113 22.94 -18.95 11.21
N PRO A 114 22.56 -20.01 10.46
CA PRO A 114 23.02 -20.35 9.10
C PRO A 114 22.20 -19.70 7.98
N ASP A 115 21.28 -18.82 8.26
CA ASP A 115 20.28 -18.30 7.33
C ASP A 115 20.67 -16.95 6.68
N GLU A 116 21.91 -16.52 6.82
CA GLU A 116 22.43 -15.24 6.28
C GLU A 116 22.31 -15.09 4.75
N GLU A 117 22.28 -16.23 4.05
CA GLU A 117 22.10 -16.27 2.59
C GLU A 117 20.62 -16.14 2.16
N THR A 118 19.69 -16.23 3.11
CA THR A 118 18.26 -16.14 2.85
C THR A 118 17.90 -14.74 2.34
N ILE A 119 17.13 -14.71 1.25
CA ILE A 119 16.60 -13.44 0.72
C ILE A 119 15.38 -13.05 1.57
N VAL A 120 15.41 -11.83 2.06
CA VAL A 120 14.42 -11.21 2.94
C VAL A 120 13.74 -10.06 2.19
N LEU A 121 12.42 -9.96 2.27
CA LEU A 121 11.67 -8.82 1.76
C LEU A 121 12.02 -7.55 2.55
N LEU A 122 12.17 -6.42 1.89
CA LEU A 122 12.19 -5.10 2.52
C LEU A 122 10.83 -4.41 2.34
N GLU A 123 10.24 -3.98 3.43
CA GLU A 123 9.02 -3.18 3.45
C GLU A 123 9.23 -1.95 4.34
N VAL A 124 9.16 -0.76 3.76
CA VAL A 124 9.39 0.51 4.44
C VAL A 124 8.09 1.27 4.61
N LYS A 125 7.85 1.79 5.80
CA LYS A 125 6.71 2.66 6.10
C LYS A 125 7.16 3.93 6.80
N SER A 126 6.40 5.00 6.62
CA SER A 126 6.57 6.21 7.41
C SER A 126 5.35 6.45 8.30
N ALA A 127 5.59 6.87 9.52
CA ALA A 127 4.54 7.18 10.49
C ALA A 127 4.73 8.57 11.10
N ASN A 128 3.63 9.19 11.54
CA ASN A 128 3.73 10.35 12.42
C ASN A 128 4.19 9.90 13.82
N ASP A 129 4.66 10.84 14.64
CA ASP A 129 5.23 10.55 15.95
C ASP A 129 4.26 9.74 16.84
N LYS A 130 2.98 10.07 16.88
CA LYS A 130 2.00 9.35 17.70
C LYS A 130 1.91 7.88 17.30
N ARG A 131 1.73 7.57 16.02
CA ARG A 131 1.63 6.19 15.51
C ARG A 131 2.94 5.44 15.66
N PHE A 132 4.06 6.12 15.48
CA PHE A 132 5.38 5.54 15.69
C PHE A 132 5.61 5.16 17.16
N ARG A 133 5.22 6.02 18.13
CA ARG A 133 5.34 5.72 19.57
C ARG A 133 4.45 4.55 19.99
N GLU A 134 3.26 4.42 19.40
CA GLU A 134 2.41 3.24 19.60
C GLU A 134 3.15 1.97 19.21
N LEU A 135 3.70 1.91 17.97
CA LEU A 135 4.48 0.76 17.51
C LEU A 135 5.71 0.50 18.36
N GLN A 136 6.48 1.53 18.69
CA GLN A 136 7.68 1.40 19.50
C GLN A 136 7.40 0.83 20.91
N LYS A 137 6.22 1.13 21.45
CA LYS A 137 5.78 0.63 22.76
C LYS A 137 5.32 -0.83 22.68
N GLU A 138 4.51 -1.16 21.70
CA GLU A 138 3.90 -2.49 21.53
C GLU A 138 4.88 -3.50 20.93
N ARG A 139 5.80 -3.04 20.08
CA ARG A 139 6.79 -3.86 19.38
C ARG A 139 6.15 -5.02 18.62
N ASP A 140 5.10 -4.69 17.89
CA ASP A 140 4.30 -5.64 17.14
C ASP A 140 3.78 -4.95 15.86
N TYR A 141 4.53 -5.10 14.78
CA TYR A 141 4.22 -4.51 13.48
C TYR A 141 2.91 -5.05 12.91
N GLU A 142 2.65 -6.35 13.08
CA GLU A 142 1.49 -7.00 12.49
C GLU A 142 0.19 -6.52 13.14
N ASN A 143 0.16 -6.36 14.46
CA ASN A 143 -1.01 -5.84 15.17
C ASN A 143 -1.11 -4.30 15.09
N TRP A 144 -0.02 -3.61 14.77
CA TRP A 144 -0.03 -2.16 14.60
C TRP A 144 -0.88 -1.70 13.40
N SER A 145 -0.91 -2.50 12.31
CA SER A 145 -1.75 -2.22 11.13
C SER A 145 -2.09 -3.49 10.37
N GLU A 146 -3.35 -3.91 10.44
CA GLU A 146 -3.84 -5.07 9.70
C GLU A 146 -3.60 -4.95 8.19
N THR A 147 -3.77 -3.75 7.62
CA THR A 147 -3.50 -3.53 6.19
C THR A 147 -2.03 -3.79 5.84
N TYR A 148 -1.08 -3.36 6.69
CA TYR A 148 0.34 -3.60 6.45
C TYR A 148 0.73 -5.06 6.71
N ARG A 149 0.11 -5.71 7.70
CA ARG A 149 0.22 -7.15 7.90
C ARG A 149 -0.15 -7.92 6.64
N TRP A 150 -1.31 -7.67 6.06
CA TRP A 150 -1.73 -8.34 4.83
C TRP A 150 -0.80 -8.02 3.65
N GLN A 151 -0.36 -6.78 3.52
CA GLN A 151 0.55 -6.35 2.46
C GLN A 151 1.85 -7.14 2.49
N ILE A 152 2.52 -7.22 3.65
CA ILE A 152 3.83 -7.86 3.77
C ILE A 152 3.75 -9.37 3.48
N HIS A 153 2.70 -10.06 3.96
CA HIS A 153 2.48 -11.47 3.65
C HIS A 153 2.10 -11.70 2.19
N CYS A 154 1.39 -10.77 1.56
CA CYS A 154 1.13 -10.83 0.12
C CYS A 154 2.41 -10.79 -0.70
N TYR A 155 3.33 -9.90 -0.38
CA TYR A 155 4.60 -9.83 -1.10
C TYR A 155 5.48 -11.04 -0.83
N MET A 156 5.59 -11.50 0.42
CA MET A 156 6.33 -12.71 0.74
C MET A 156 5.77 -13.93 -0.01
N GLY A 157 4.46 -14.15 0.04
CA GLY A 157 3.82 -15.27 -0.65
C GLY A 157 3.96 -15.21 -2.17
N ALA A 158 3.79 -14.03 -2.76
CA ALA A 158 3.88 -13.84 -4.20
C ALA A 158 5.31 -13.95 -4.75
N LEU A 159 6.33 -13.64 -3.93
CA LEU A 159 7.75 -13.73 -4.28
C LEU A 159 8.41 -15.02 -3.71
N SER A 160 7.65 -15.87 -3.03
CA SER A 160 8.13 -17.11 -2.39
C SER A 160 9.24 -16.85 -1.36
N LEU A 161 9.09 -15.79 -0.57
CA LEU A 161 10.00 -15.41 0.50
C LEU A 161 9.44 -15.87 1.87
N THR A 162 10.34 -16.21 2.78
CA THR A 162 9.98 -16.73 4.11
C THR A 162 10.06 -15.67 5.21
N HIS A 163 10.77 -14.56 4.97
CA HIS A 163 10.99 -13.51 5.93
C HIS A 163 10.89 -12.14 5.28
N ALA A 164 10.51 -11.17 6.08
CA ALA A 164 10.53 -9.76 5.72
C ALA A 164 11.16 -8.93 6.84
N LEU A 165 11.87 -7.87 6.47
CA LEU A 165 12.27 -6.79 7.36
C LEU A 165 11.28 -5.64 7.18
N ALA A 166 10.43 -5.44 8.17
CA ALA A 166 9.59 -4.25 8.26
C ALA A 166 10.40 -3.10 8.86
N VAL A 167 10.47 -1.96 8.17
CA VAL A 167 11.14 -0.75 8.64
C VAL A 167 10.13 0.38 8.72
N VAL A 168 10.02 1.04 9.86
CA VAL A 168 9.12 2.19 10.05
C VAL A 168 9.92 3.41 10.46
N VAL A 169 9.81 4.48 9.68
CA VAL A 169 10.48 5.75 9.96
C VAL A 169 9.51 6.75 10.57
N ASN A 170 9.88 7.30 11.71
CA ASN A 170 9.19 8.44 12.29
C ASN A 170 9.49 9.70 11.49
N LYS A 171 8.54 10.15 10.66
CA LYS A 171 8.73 11.33 9.78
C LYS A 171 8.85 12.66 10.51
N ASN A 172 8.65 12.70 11.84
CA ASN A 172 8.81 13.90 12.67
C ASN A 172 10.18 13.97 13.34
N THR A 173 10.78 12.80 13.69
CA THR A 173 12.03 12.74 14.47
C THR A 173 13.15 12.00 13.78
N SER A 174 12.86 11.33 12.64
CA SER A 174 13.77 10.44 11.89
C SER A 174 14.22 9.20 12.68
N GLU A 175 13.56 8.86 13.78
CA GLU A 175 13.81 7.59 14.49
C GLU A 175 13.31 6.41 13.64
N ILE A 176 13.99 5.30 13.75
CA ILE A 176 13.69 4.08 12.98
C ILE A 176 13.32 2.95 13.95
N TYR A 177 12.26 2.23 13.62
CA TYR A 177 11.88 0.95 14.18
C TYR A 177 12.06 -0.12 13.11
N SER A 178 12.52 -1.31 13.48
CA SER A 178 12.58 -2.45 12.57
C SER A 178 12.21 -3.75 13.26
N GLU A 179 11.63 -4.68 12.49
CA GLU A 179 11.18 -5.98 12.97
C GLU A 179 11.28 -7.01 11.85
N ILE A 180 11.72 -8.23 12.18
CA ILE A 180 11.67 -9.36 11.25
C ILE A 180 10.31 -10.03 11.40
N ILE A 181 9.63 -10.22 10.28
CA ILE A 181 8.34 -10.88 10.16
C ILE A 181 8.53 -12.21 9.46
N GLU A 182 8.03 -13.28 10.03
CA GLU A 182 8.01 -14.60 9.41
C GLU A 182 6.75 -14.76 8.55
N PHE A 183 6.86 -15.49 7.45
CA PHE A 183 5.75 -15.67 6.52
C PHE A 183 4.62 -16.51 7.12
N ASP A 184 3.40 -15.99 7.08
CA ASP A 184 2.17 -16.70 7.45
C ASP A 184 1.41 -17.12 6.17
N PRO A 185 1.40 -18.41 5.83
CA PRO A 185 0.70 -18.92 4.65
C PRO A 185 -0.82 -18.75 4.74
N GLU A 186 -1.41 -18.74 5.95
CA GLU A 186 -2.86 -18.58 6.08
C GLU A 186 -3.30 -17.16 5.67
N ILE A 187 -2.53 -16.13 6.02
CA ILE A 187 -2.82 -14.75 5.61
C ILE A 187 -2.73 -14.64 4.08
N TRP A 188 -1.71 -15.27 3.51
CA TRP A 188 -1.54 -15.28 2.05
C TRP A 188 -2.70 -15.99 1.33
N GLU A 189 -3.14 -17.14 1.81
CA GLU A 189 -4.30 -17.85 1.26
C GLU A 189 -5.57 -17.00 1.34
N LYS A 190 -5.85 -16.42 2.51
CA LYS A 190 -6.99 -15.52 2.72
C LYS A 190 -6.94 -14.31 1.78
N ALA A 191 -5.75 -13.74 1.55
CA ALA A 191 -5.59 -12.60 0.64
C ALA A 191 -5.87 -12.99 -0.82
N GLN A 192 -5.39 -14.14 -1.27
CA GLN A 192 -5.68 -14.66 -2.62
C GLN A 192 -7.17 -14.95 -2.82
N GLU A 193 -7.82 -15.58 -1.84
CA GLU A 193 -9.26 -15.84 -1.89
C GLU A 193 -10.06 -14.54 -1.96
N LYS A 194 -9.71 -13.56 -1.13
CA LYS A 194 -10.35 -12.24 -1.12
C LYS A 194 -10.14 -11.52 -2.45
N ALA A 195 -8.92 -11.51 -2.98
CA ALA A 195 -8.63 -10.92 -4.27
C ALA A 195 -9.44 -11.59 -5.39
N ARG A 196 -9.53 -12.93 -5.40
CA ARG A 196 -10.32 -13.69 -6.38
C ARG A 196 -11.80 -13.33 -6.29
N ARG A 197 -12.38 -13.28 -5.08
CA ARG A 197 -13.79 -12.88 -4.90
C ARG A 197 -14.06 -11.49 -5.48
N ILE A 198 -13.20 -10.52 -5.17
CA ILE A 198 -13.35 -9.13 -5.64
C ILE A 198 -13.21 -9.05 -7.16
N ILE A 199 -12.20 -9.70 -7.73
CA ILE A 199 -11.89 -9.63 -9.16
C ILE A 199 -12.94 -10.33 -10.00
N CYS A 200 -13.40 -11.52 -9.58
CA CYS A 200 -14.32 -12.36 -10.35
C CYS A 200 -15.80 -12.01 -10.11
N SER A 201 -16.13 -11.17 -9.14
CA SER A 201 -17.52 -10.79 -8.89
C SER A 201 -18.00 -9.75 -9.91
N ASP A 202 -19.13 -10.02 -10.57
CA ASP A 202 -19.78 -9.06 -11.47
C ASP A 202 -20.63 -8.03 -10.71
N THR A 203 -20.88 -8.27 -9.44
CA THR A 203 -21.67 -7.37 -8.59
C THR A 203 -20.87 -6.94 -7.37
N PRO A 204 -21.02 -5.67 -6.93
CA PRO A 204 -20.33 -5.22 -5.73
C PRO A 204 -20.80 -5.98 -4.50
N PRO A 205 -19.87 -6.36 -3.60
CA PRO A 205 -20.25 -6.89 -2.28
C PRO A 205 -21.24 -5.98 -1.56
N PRO A 206 -22.02 -6.49 -0.58
CA PRO A 206 -22.89 -5.63 0.21
C PRO A 206 -22.08 -4.56 0.95
N PRO A 207 -22.67 -3.39 1.25
CA PRO A 207 -22.01 -2.38 2.09
C PRO A 207 -21.65 -2.98 3.45
N SER A 208 -20.37 -2.89 3.83
CA SER A 208 -19.88 -3.29 5.15
C SER A 208 -19.98 -2.16 6.18
N ARG A 209 -20.18 -0.93 5.71
CA ARG A 209 -20.27 0.28 6.55
C ARG A 209 -21.61 0.95 6.42
N SER A 210 -22.07 1.57 7.51
CA SER A 210 -23.30 2.37 7.51
C SER A 210 -23.04 3.80 7.03
N GLU A 211 -24.13 4.52 6.69
CA GLU A 211 -24.06 5.95 6.36
C GLU A 211 -23.53 6.81 7.52
N SER A 212 -23.66 6.34 8.77
CA SER A 212 -23.16 7.03 9.95
C SER A 212 -21.66 6.78 10.22
N ASP A 213 -21.03 5.82 9.55
CA ASP A 213 -19.60 5.55 9.71
C ASP A 213 -18.79 6.79 9.27
N TRP A 214 -17.86 7.22 10.13
CA TRP A 214 -17.04 8.41 9.87
C TRP A 214 -16.19 8.28 8.59
N ARG A 215 -15.81 7.06 8.22
CA ARG A 215 -15.04 6.77 7.00
C ARG A 215 -15.86 6.99 5.74
N ILE A 216 -17.18 6.81 5.82
CA ILE A 216 -18.11 7.13 4.73
C ILE A 216 -18.46 8.62 4.74
N LYS A 217 -18.74 9.19 5.92
CA LYS A 217 -19.08 10.62 6.04
C LYS A 217 -18.02 11.57 5.54
N ASN A 218 -16.74 11.18 5.59
CA ASN A 218 -15.64 11.98 5.12
C ASN A 218 -15.40 11.86 3.60
N GLU A 219 -16.11 10.95 2.93
CA GLU A 219 -16.07 10.82 1.48
C GLU A 219 -17.04 11.80 0.80
N SER A 220 -16.82 12.06 -0.46
CA SER A 220 -17.70 12.93 -1.25
C SER A 220 -19.13 12.35 -1.36
N ASP A 221 -20.13 13.21 -1.55
CA ASP A 221 -21.51 12.79 -1.78
C ASP A 221 -21.63 11.80 -2.94
N VAL A 222 -20.84 12.02 -4.00
CA VAL A 222 -20.79 11.12 -5.16
C VAL A 222 -20.27 9.73 -4.75
N TYR A 223 -19.24 9.66 -3.93
CA TYR A 223 -18.73 8.40 -3.40
C TYR A 223 -19.81 7.68 -2.59
N GLN A 224 -20.44 8.39 -1.66
CA GLN A 224 -21.49 7.85 -0.81
C GLN A 224 -22.66 7.28 -1.62
N ASP A 225 -23.10 8.01 -2.65
CA ASP A 225 -24.20 7.58 -3.52
C ASP A 225 -23.86 6.33 -4.33
N VAL A 226 -22.64 6.26 -4.90
CA VAL A 226 -22.18 5.06 -5.60
C VAL A 226 -22.00 3.89 -4.62
N TYR A 227 -21.45 4.14 -3.45
CA TYR A 227 -21.25 3.13 -2.42
C TYR A 227 -22.57 2.50 -1.98
N PHE A 228 -23.64 3.28 -1.81
CA PHE A 228 -24.98 2.78 -1.41
C PHE A 228 -25.89 2.44 -2.58
N LYS A 229 -25.39 2.40 -3.83
CA LYS A 229 -26.18 2.14 -5.05
C LYS A 229 -27.31 3.16 -5.32
N ARG A 230 -27.19 4.37 -4.84
CA ARG A 230 -28.13 5.47 -5.13
C ARG A 230 -27.84 6.15 -6.47
N ARG A 231 -26.67 5.91 -7.02
CA ARG A 231 -26.18 6.50 -8.26
C ARG A 231 -25.36 5.47 -9.06
N LEU A 232 -25.37 5.61 -10.38
CA LEU A 232 -24.48 4.87 -11.28
C LEU A 232 -23.01 5.31 -11.07
N PRO A 233 -22.02 4.47 -11.49
CA PRO A 233 -20.62 4.87 -11.50
C PRO A 233 -20.38 6.22 -12.18
N GLN A 234 -19.36 6.96 -11.73
CA GLN A 234 -18.99 8.26 -12.32
C GLN A 234 -18.58 8.13 -13.78
N SER A 235 -17.96 7.01 -14.13
CA SER A 235 -17.60 6.69 -15.50
C SER A 235 -18.05 5.27 -15.85
N VAL A 236 -18.51 5.07 -17.08
CA VAL A 236 -18.85 3.74 -17.60
C VAL A 236 -17.69 3.27 -18.47
N ASN A 237 -17.17 2.10 -18.19
CA ASN A 237 -16.08 1.47 -18.92
C ASN A 237 -16.26 -0.06 -18.95
N CYS A 238 -15.41 -0.80 -19.67
CA CYS A 238 -15.53 -2.26 -19.78
C CYS A 238 -15.32 -3.03 -18.46
N ARG A 239 -14.98 -2.36 -17.35
CA ARG A 239 -14.87 -3.00 -16.03
C ARG A 239 -16.11 -2.85 -15.15
N ASN A 240 -17.00 -1.90 -15.47
CA ASN A 240 -18.16 -1.58 -14.63
C ASN A 240 -19.48 -1.43 -15.39
N CYS A 241 -19.48 -1.73 -16.67
CA CYS A 241 -20.71 -1.78 -17.49
C CYS A 241 -21.48 -3.09 -17.32
#